data_c5c493425f94a7782167979dd53b0881
#
_entry.id   c5c493425f94a7782167979dd53b0881
#
_cell.length_a   1.000
_cell.length_b   1.000
_cell.length_c   1.000
_cell.angle_alpha   90.00
_cell.angle_beta   90.00
_cell.angle_gamma   90.00
#
_symmetry.space_group_name_H-M   'P 1'
#
loop_
_entity.id
_entity.type
_entity.pdbx_description
1 polymer ?
#
loop_
_entity_poly.entity_id
_entity_poly.type
_entity_poly.pdbx_seq_one_letter_code
_entity_poly.pdbx_strand_id
1 'polypeptide(L)'
;MKKNPLKNIKQKAKTSPGTGKRGKPSEVLELPKEVKKWTIILLWVGGMLPLIFVYGMIFITSEDSLPSIEQLENPRSDEASLVYSSDGEILGSFYIANRTKVHFDELSLHLIDALVSTEDERYFEHSGIDGEAIARAIGKGLIGMNAGGGSTITQQLAKMMFHKRPKTKWERIDQKLNEWTIAVRLEKRYTKEEIIAMYFNEFDF
;
A
#
# COMPACT_ATOMS: atom_id res chain seq x y z
N MET A 1 90.84 -20.54 -5.64
CA MET A 1 89.65 -21.05 -6.41
C MET A 1 88.40 -20.78 -5.64
N LYS A 2 87.63 -19.72 -6.00
CA LYS A 2 86.39 -19.33 -5.31
C LYS A 2 85.22 -20.16 -5.88
N LYS A 3 84.54 -20.95 -5.06
CA LYS A 3 83.33 -21.72 -5.41
C LYS A 3 82.15 -20.77 -5.60
N ASN A 4 81.50 -20.83 -6.76
CA ASN A 4 80.43 -19.98 -7.15
C ASN A 4 79.10 -20.35 -6.39
N PRO A 5 78.52 -19.43 -5.59
CA PRO A 5 77.41 -19.72 -4.70
C PRO A 5 76.09 -19.90 -5.39
N LEU A 6 75.97 -19.67 -6.73
CA LEU A 6 74.76 -19.71 -7.51
C LEU A 6 74.28 -21.09 -7.96
N LYS A 7 75.08 -22.15 -7.74
CA LYS A 7 74.69 -23.51 -8.10
C LYS A 7 73.73 -24.20 -7.13
N ASN A 8 73.65 -23.71 -5.89
CA ASN A 8 72.82 -24.32 -4.86
C ASN A 8 71.35 -23.82 -4.82
N ILE A 9 71.03 -22.76 -5.58
CA ILE A 9 69.68 -22.20 -5.60
C ILE A 9 68.75 -22.94 -6.59
N LYS A 10 69.30 -23.57 -7.63
CA LYS A 10 68.50 -24.27 -8.63
C LYS A 10 68.07 -25.71 -8.26
N GLN A 11 68.56 -26.28 -7.19
CA GLN A 11 68.15 -27.63 -6.74
C GLN A 11 67.05 -27.67 -5.68
N LYS A 12 66.70 -26.50 -5.06
CA LYS A 12 65.64 -26.45 -4.05
C LYS A 12 64.24 -26.10 -4.55
N ALA A 13 64.08 -25.88 -5.87
CA ALA A 13 62.84 -25.48 -6.51
C ALA A 13 62.05 -26.62 -7.18
N LYS A 14 62.42 -27.88 -6.94
CA LYS A 14 61.82 -29.02 -7.68
C LYS A 14 61.14 -30.09 -6.79
N THR A 15 60.78 -29.78 -5.55
CA THR A 15 60.02 -30.74 -4.75
C THR A 15 58.99 -30.01 -3.89
N SER A 16 57.83 -29.76 -4.43
CA SER A 16 56.59 -29.76 -3.71
C SER A 16 55.38 -29.63 -4.66
N PRO A 17 54.77 -30.70 -5.12
CA PRO A 17 53.37 -30.64 -5.55
C PRO A 17 52.52 -30.68 -4.29
N GLY A 18 52.20 -29.50 -3.75
CA GLY A 18 51.17 -29.39 -2.74
C GLY A 18 49.84 -29.84 -3.36
N THR A 19 49.48 -31.08 -3.08
CA THR A 19 48.09 -31.55 -3.27
C THR A 19 47.22 -30.82 -2.27
N GLY A 20 46.81 -29.59 -2.66
CA GLY A 20 45.71 -28.92 -2.00
C GLY A 20 44.52 -29.85 -2.11
N LYS A 21 44.09 -30.44 -0.99
CA LYS A 21 42.80 -31.09 -0.85
C LYS A 21 41.74 -30.06 -1.26
N ARG A 22 41.22 -30.16 -2.49
CA ARG A 22 39.96 -29.50 -2.86
C ARG A 22 38.95 -29.91 -1.81
N GLY A 23 38.51 -28.98 -0.99
CA GLY A 23 37.41 -29.19 -0.08
C GLY A 23 36.27 -29.78 -0.90
N LYS A 24 35.70 -30.86 -0.44
CA LYS A 24 34.47 -31.42 -1.02
C LYS A 24 33.50 -30.28 -1.15
N PRO A 25 32.82 -30.08 -2.30
CA PRO A 25 31.72 -29.13 -2.39
C PRO A 25 30.75 -29.48 -1.26
N SER A 26 30.35 -28.47 -0.50
CA SER A 26 29.35 -28.61 0.56
C SER A 26 28.21 -29.45 0.00
N GLU A 27 27.97 -30.60 0.61
CA GLU A 27 26.85 -31.47 0.27
C GLU A 27 25.59 -30.61 0.44
N VAL A 28 25.06 -30.15 -0.69
CA VAL A 28 23.74 -29.49 -0.71
C VAL A 28 22.78 -30.56 -0.23
N LEU A 29 22.20 -30.33 0.95
CA LEU A 29 21.28 -31.25 1.60
C LEU A 29 20.09 -31.42 0.63
N GLU A 30 20.16 -32.46 -0.23
CA GLU A 30 19.07 -32.75 -1.14
C GLU A 30 17.92 -33.36 -0.36
N LEU A 31 16.88 -32.56 -0.15
CA LEU A 31 15.65 -33.03 0.46
C LEU A 31 15.08 -34.20 -0.35
N PRO A 32 14.56 -35.26 0.31
CA PRO A 32 13.91 -36.39 -0.37
C PRO A 32 12.83 -35.87 -1.34
N LYS A 33 12.67 -36.56 -2.48
CA LYS A 33 11.73 -36.16 -3.53
C LYS A 33 10.31 -35.94 -3.01
N GLU A 34 9.88 -36.78 -2.09
CA GLU A 34 8.56 -36.64 -1.46
C GLU A 34 8.45 -35.37 -0.62
N VAL A 35 9.49 -35.03 0.16
CA VAL A 35 9.51 -33.79 0.95
C VAL A 35 9.48 -32.55 0.02
N LYS A 36 10.26 -32.53 -1.06
CA LYS A 36 10.21 -31.45 -2.07
C LYS A 36 8.82 -31.29 -2.67
N LYS A 37 8.14 -32.40 -3.01
CA LYS A 37 6.78 -32.37 -3.56
C LYS A 37 5.80 -31.75 -2.57
N TRP A 38 5.81 -32.19 -1.33
CA TRP A 38 4.90 -31.68 -0.30
C TRP A 38 5.20 -30.23 0.07
N THR A 39 6.47 -29.81 0.13
CA THR A 39 6.83 -28.41 0.36
C THR A 39 6.36 -27.49 -0.78
N ILE A 40 6.46 -27.93 -2.02
CA ILE A 40 5.95 -27.19 -3.18
C ILE A 40 4.42 -27.06 -3.11
N ILE A 41 3.70 -28.17 -2.82
CA ILE A 41 2.25 -28.15 -2.68
C ILE A 41 1.84 -27.21 -1.54
N LEU A 42 2.53 -27.26 -0.41
CA LEU A 42 2.24 -26.42 0.77
C LEU A 42 2.49 -24.93 0.47
N LEU A 43 3.55 -24.62 -0.29
CA LEU A 43 3.83 -23.26 -0.78
C LEU A 43 2.73 -22.76 -1.75
N TRP A 44 2.28 -23.62 -2.68
CA TRP A 44 1.21 -23.25 -3.60
C TRP A 44 -0.13 -23.07 -2.89
N VAL A 45 -0.49 -24.00 -1.99
CA VAL A 45 -1.71 -23.91 -1.19
C VAL A 45 -1.65 -22.68 -0.27
N GLY A 46 -0.52 -22.45 0.40
CA GLY A 46 -0.32 -21.29 1.26
C GLY A 46 -0.37 -19.96 0.50
N GLY A 47 0.12 -19.92 -0.75
CA GLY A 47 0.05 -18.75 -1.61
C GLY A 47 -1.31 -18.50 -2.26
N MET A 48 -2.04 -19.57 -2.63
CA MET A 48 -3.35 -19.45 -3.27
C MET A 48 -4.50 -19.23 -2.28
N LEU A 49 -4.41 -19.77 -1.06
CA LEU A 49 -5.45 -19.59 -0.05
C LEU A 49 -5.79 -18.14 0.25
N PRO A 50 -4.82 -17.23 0.47
CA PRO A 50 -5.11 -15.82 0.67
C PRO A 50 -5.79 -15.17 -0.54
N LEU A 51 -5.38 -15.55 -1.76
CA LEU A 51 -5.97 -15.03 -2.99
C LEU A 51 -7.42 -15.50 -3.17
N ILE A 52 -7.68 -16.79 -2.90
CA ILE A 52 -9.03 -17.35 -2.95
C ILE A 52 -9.90 -16.72 -1.86
N PHE A 53 -9.33 -16.49 -0.67
CA PHE A 53 -10.03 -15.82 0.43
C PHE A 53 -10.41 -14.38 0.06
N VAL A 54 -9.46 -13.60 -0.47
CA VAL A 54 -9.71 -12.22 -0.93
C VAL A 54 -10.74 -12.20 -2.06
N TYR A 55 -10.61 -13.10 -3.06
CA TYR A 55 -11.57 -13.22 -4.14
C TYR A 55 -12.97 -13.59 -3.64
N GLY A 56 -13.07 -14.57 -2.73
CA GLY A 56 -14.31 -14.98 -2.11
C GLY A 56 -14.96 -13.84 -1.30
N MET A 57 -14.16 -13.10 -0.57
CA MET A 57 -14.63 -11.93 0.19
C MET A 57 -15.15 -10.83 -0.73
N ILE A 58 -14.45 -10.53 -1.85
CA ILE A 58 -14.93 -9.56 -2.85
C ILE A 58 -16.25 -10.02 -3.47
N PHE A 59 -16.43 -11.32 -3.67
CA PHE A 59 -17.65 -11.90 -4.25
C PHE A 59 -18.82 -11.91 -3.25
N ILE A 60 -18.53 -12.12 -1.95
CA ILE A 60 -19.54 -12.15 -0.87
C ILE A 60 -19.91 -10.74 -0.42
N THR A 61 -19.02 -9.76 -0.61
CA THR A 61 -19.33 -8.35 -0.34
C THR A 61 -20.38 -7.91 -1.35
N SER A 62 -21.65 -8.08 -0.95
CA SER A 62 -22.81 -7.84 -1.78
C SER A 62 -22.80 -6.39 -2.29
N GLU A 63 -23.22 -6.19 -3.52
CA GLU A 63 -23.37 -4.87 -4.14
C GLU A 63 -24.27 -3.94 -3.31
N ASP A 64 -25.18 -4.50 -2.50
CA ASP A 64 -26.08 -3.78 -1.59
C ASP A 64 -25.35 -3.03 -0.46
N SER A 65 -24.10 -3.37 -0.13
CA SER A 65 -23.31 -2.67 0.89
C SER A 65 -22.47 -1.52 0.32
N LEU A 66 -22.37 -1.43 -0.99
CA LEU A 66 -21.58 -0.40 -1.67
C LEU A 66 -22.48 0.79 -2.02
N PRO A 67 -21.95 2.02 -1.92
CA PRO A 67 -22.70 3.20 -2.35
C PRO A 67 -22.98 3.14 -3.83
N SER A 68 -24.16 3.64 -4.21
CA SER A 68 -24.52 3.79 -5.62
C SER A 68 -23.55 4.77 -6.31
N ILE A 69 -23.38 4.62 -7.61
CA ILE A 69 -22.54 5.54 -8.41
C ILE A 69 -23.03 6.99 -8.23
N GLU A 70 -24.34 7.20 -8.14
CA GLU A 70 -24.94 8.51 -7.91
C GLU A 70 -24.57 9.12 -6.55
N GLN A 71 -24.39 8.30 -5.50
CA GLN A 71 -23.90 8.75 -4.20
C GLN A 71 -22.40 9.07 -4.21
N LEU A 72 -21.64 8.43 -5.10
CA LEU A 72 -20.22 8.75 -5.32
C LEU A 72 -20.06 10.05 -6.13
N GLU A 73 -21.00 10.33 -7.06
CA GLU A 73 -20.99 11.55 -7.87
C GLU A 73 -21.45 12.79 -7.10
N ASN A 74 -22.38 12.61 -6.18
CA ASN A 74 -22.91 13.67 -5.33
C ASN A 74 -22.79 13.27 -3.86
N PRO A 75 -21.59 13.31 -3.30
CA PRO A 75 -21.41 13.09 -1.87
C PRO A 75 -22.23 14.15 -1.13
N ARG A 76 -23.03 13.71 -0.15
CA ARG A 76 -23.74 14.63 0.74
C ARG A 76 -22.72 15.34 1.61
N SER A 77 -22.24 16.48 1.17
CA SER A 77 -21.49 17.38 2.03
C SER A 77 -22.46 18.28 2.77
N ASP A 78 -22.28 18.39 4.06
CA ASP A 78 -23.05 19.33 4.89
C ASP A 78 -22.57 20.77 4.59
N GLU A 79 -23.01 21.29 3.44
CA GLU A 79 -22.69 22.67 3.05
C GLU A 79 -23.43 23.67 3.91
N ALA A 80 -22.83 24.82 4.13
CA ALA A 80 -23.49 25.95 4.79
C ALA A 80 -24.63 26.48 3.91
N SER A 81 -25.81 26.61 4.49
CA SER A 81 -26.93 27.31 3.86
C SER A 81 -26.74 28.81 4.05
N LEU A 82 -26.55 29.54 2.98
CA LEU A 82 -26.38 31.00 2.98
C LEU A 82 -27.72 31.69 2.80
N VAL A 83 -27.97 32.73 3.62
CA VAL A 83 -29.14 33.59 3.49
C VAL A 83 -28.70 34.92 2.88
N TYR A 84 -29.31 35.30 1.80
CA TYR A 84 -29.01 36.54 1.06
C TYR A 84 -30.12 37.54 1.21
N SER A 85 -29.75 38.82 1.24
CA SER A 85 -30.69 39.93 1.08
C SER A 85 -31.14 40.08 -0.39
N SER A 86 -32.12 40.92 -0.66
CA SER A 86 -32.64 41.18 -2.01
C SER A 86 -31.60 41.80 -2.96
N ASP A 87 -30.55 42.39 -2.41
CA ASP A 87 -29.42 43.02 -3.13
C ASP A 87 -28.21 42.09 -3.25
N GLY A 88 -28.32 40.82 -2.78
CA GLY A 88 -27.29 39.81 -2.90
C GLY A 88 -26.25 39.78 -1.78
N GLU A 89 -26.39 40.61 -0.74
CA GLU A 89 -25.51 40.58 0.41
C GLU A 89 -25.82 39.39 1.34
N ILE A 90 -24.79 38.77 1.90
CA ILE A 90 -24.94 37.65 2.83
C ILE A 90 -25.42 38.18 4.19
N LEU A 91 -26.65 37.84 4.57
CA LEU A 91 -27.26 38.18 5.86
C LEU A 91 -26.85 37.23 6.99
N GLY A 92 -26.54 36.01 6.64
CA GLY A 92 -26.15 34.99 7.62
C GLY A 92 -25.93 33.62 6.98
N SER A 93 -25.41 32.69 7.76
CA SER A 93 -25.20 31.32 7.34
C SER A 93 -25.71 30.36 8.42
N PHE A 94 -26.33 29.26 8.01
CA PHE A 94 -26.71 28.14 8.87
C PHE A 94 -25.89 26.93 8.45
N TYR A 95 -25.13 26.35 9.37
CA TYR A 95 -24.28 25.20 9.09
C TYR A 95 -24.17 24.29 10.30
N ILE A 96 -24.01 22.99 10.04
CA ILE A 96 -23.60 22.01 11.03
C ILE A 96 -22.07 22.00 11.10
N ALA A 97 -21.41 22.08 9.93
CA ALA A 97 -19.98 22.29 9.79
C ALA A 97 -19.75 23.48 8.84
N ASN A 98 -18.91 24.46 9.25
CA ASN A 98 -18.60 25.62 8.42
C ASN A 98 -17.60 25.23 7.34
N ARG A 99 -18.11 24.64 6.25
CA ARG A 99 -17.31 24.14 5.13
C ARG A 99 -17.55 25.00 3.89
N THR A 100 -16.47 25.38 3.26
CA THR A 100 -16.48 26.02 1.92
C THR A 100 -15.84 25.04 0.97
N LYS A 101 -16.54 24.65 -0.10
CA LYS A 101 -15.95 23.79 -1.13
C LYS A 101 -14.80 24.53 -1.81
N VAL A 102 -13.70 23.79 -1.98
CA VAL A 102 -12.52 24.26 -2.69
C VAL A 102 -12.27 23.39 -3.92
N HIS A 103 -11.82 24.00 -5.00
CA HIS A 103 -11.33 23.31 -6.18
C HIS A 103 -9.82 23.07 -6.06
N PHE A 104 -9.29 22.12 -6.84
CA PHE A 104 -7.88 21.76 -6.77
C PHE A 104 -6.93 22.93 -7.03
N ASP A 105 -7.28 23.80 -7.97
CA ASP A 105 -6.54 25.02 -8.35
C ASP A 105 -6.52 26.10 -7.26
N GLU A 106 -7.43 26.03 -6.30
CA GLU A 106 -7.48 26.89 -5.11
C GLU A 106 -6.60 26.37 -3.96
N LEU A 107 -6.14 25.11 -4.04
CA LEU A 107 -5.29 24.50 -3.01
C LEU A 107 -3.83 24.96 -3.15
N SER A 108 -3.19 25.24 -2.02
CA SER A 108 -1.75 25.50 -2.02
C SER A 108 -0.96 24.25 -2.40
N LEU A 109 0.03 24.37 -3.30
CA LEU A 109 0.93 23.28 -3.65
C LEU A 109 1.63 22.69 -2.43
N HIS A 110 2.00 23.50 -1.45
CA HIS A 110 2.62 23.03 -0.21
C HIS A 110 1.68 22.16 0.62
N LEU A 111 0.37 22.43 0.58
CA LEU A 111 -0.63 21.62 1.26
C LEU A 111 -0.78 20.25 0.59
N ILE A 112 -0.80 20.23 -0.73
CA ILE A 112 -0.85 19.01 -1.54
C ILE A 112 0.41 18.17 -1.30
N ASP A 113 1.60 18.78 -1.37
CA ASP A 113 2.87 18.11 -1.12
C ASP A 113 2.95 17.53 0.31
N ALA A 114 2.45 18.28 1.29
CA ALA A 114 2.39 17.81 2.67
C ALA A 114 1.48 16.59 2.82
N LEU A 115 0.29 16.62 2.24
CA LEU A 115 -0.65 15.50 2.25
C LEU A 115 -0.02 14.25 1.60
N VAL A 116 0.49 14.41 0.37
CA VAL A 116 1.09 13.28 -0.39
C VAL A 116 2.29 12.72 0.34
N SER A 117 3.19 13.56 0.85
CA SER A 117 4.41 13.10 1.54
C SER A 117 4.12 12.41 2.87
N THR A 118 3.04 12.76 3.56
CA THR A 118 2.71 12.20 4.88
C THR A 118 1.82 10.97 4.81
N GLU A 119 0.83 10.97 3.91
CA GLU A 119 -0.20 9.96 3.86
C GLU A 119 0.03 8.92 2.75
N ASP A 120 0.56 9.34 1.59
CA ASP A 120 0.65 8.48 0.42
C ASP A 120 1.73 8.97 -0.58
N GLU A 121 3.00 8.74 -0.23
CA GLU A 121 4.17 9.21 -1.02
C GLU A 121 4.09 8.84 -2.51
N ARG A 122 3.44 7.70 -2.82
CA ARG A 122 3.30 7.19 -4.18
C ARG A 122 1.91 7.40 -4.78
N TYR A 123 1.17 8.37 -4.28
CA TYR A 123 -0.21 8.66 -4.67
C TYR A 123 -0.43 8.69 -6.19
N PHE A 124 0.49 9.31 -6.93
CA PHE A 124 0.40 9.45 -8.38
C PHE A 124 0.81 8.20 -9.17
N GLU A 125 1.33 7.15 -8.51
CA GLU A 125 1.88 5.96 -9.17
C GLU A 125 0.91 4.76 -9.18
N HIS A 126 -0.11 4.78 -8.34
CA HIS A 126 -1.07 3.67 -8.20
C HIS A 126 -2.52 4.13 -8.47
N SER A 127 -3.45 3.18 -8.62
CA SER A 127 -4.87 3.42 -8.88
C SER A 127 -5.74 3.02 -7.69
N GLY A 128 -5.64 3.79 -6.61
CA GLY A 128 -6.45 3.64 -5.38
C GLY A 128 -5.92 2.63 -4.37
N ILE A 129 -5.12 1.66 -4.79
CA ILE A 129 -4.48 0.66 -3.92
C ILE A 129 -2.99 0.64 -4.20
N ASP A 130 -2.16 0.86 -3.17
CA ASP A 130 -0.73 0.70 -3.24
C ASP A 130 -0.30 -0.71 -2.78
N GLY A 131 -0.07 -1.60 -3.74
CA GLY A 131 0.35 -2.98 -3.49
C GLY A 131 1.71 -3.09 -2.78
N GLU A 132 2.65 -2.18 -3.06
CA GLU A 132 3.96 -2.18 -2.38
C GLU A 132 3.85 -1.72 -0.94
N ALA A 133 3.04 -0.69 -0.66
CA ALA A 133 2.79 -0.24 0.71
C ALA A 133 2.15 -1.36 1.53
N ILE A 134 1.19 -2.09 0.95
CA ILE A 134 0.56 -3.26 1.59
C ILE A 134 1.60 -4.35 1.85
N ALA A 135 2.41 -4.72 0.85
CA ALA A 135 3.45 -5.75 1.00
C ALA A 135 4.48 -5.35 2.06
N ARG A 136 4.90 -4.09 2.08
CA ARG A 136 5.80 -3.52 3.09
C ARG A 136 5.18 -3.55 4.49
N ALA A 137 3.89 -3.20 4.61
CA ALA A 137 3.17 -3.21 5.87
C ALA A 137 3.05 -4.64 6.44
N ILE A 138 2.71 -5.61 5.61
CA ILE A 138 2.67 -7.03 6.00
C ILE A 138 4.06 -7.52 6.41
N GLY A 139 5.09 -7.24 5.62
CA GLY A 139 6.47 -7.64 5.91
C GLY A 139 6.98 -7.09 7.23
N LYS A 140 6.78 -5.79 7.50
CA LYS A 140 7.14 -5.16 8.78
C LYS A 140 6.34 -5.72 9.95
N GLY A 141 5.05 -5.97 9.76
CA GLY A 141 4.18 -6.56 10.78
C GLY A 141 4.63 -7.97 11.19
N LEU A 142 5.06 -8.80 10.23
CA LEU A 142 5.56 -10.15 10.50
C LEU A 142 6.85 -10.17 11.36
N ILE A 143 7.68 -9.15 11.26
CA ILE A 143 8.91 -9.02 12.08
C ILE A 143 8.69 -8.16 13.34
N GLY A 144 7.44 -7.86 13.70
CA GLY A 144 7.09 -7.11 14.90
C GLY A 144 7.45 -5.61 14.86
N MET A 145 7.77 -5.07 13.69
CA MET A 145 8.04 -3.64 13.51
C MET A 145 6.74 -2.87 13.24
N ASN A 146 6.71 -1.60 13.70
CA ASN A 146 5.60 -0.72 13.38
C ASN A 146 5.53 -0.52 11.86
N ALA A 147 4.42 -0.95 11.25
CA ALA A 147 4.30 -1.05 9.79
C ALA A 147 4.13 0.31 9.10
N GLY A 148 3.79 1.36 9.85
CA GLY A 148 3.34 2.63 9.29
C GLY A 148 1.97 2.52 8.63
N GLY A 149 1.45 3.60 8.07
CA GLY A 149 0.21 3.62 7.29
C GLY A 149 0.37 2.86 5.97
N GLY A 150 -0.57 1.98 5.67
CA GLY A 150 -0.64 1.28 4.39
C GLY A 150 -1.92 1.62 3.62
N SER A 151 -2.67 2.65 4.07
CA SER A 151 -3.88 3.13 3.40
C SER A 151 -3.56 4.32 2.52
N THR A 152 -4.07 4.32 1.30
CA THR A 152 -3.90 5.43 0.36
C THR A 152 -4.85 6.60 0.67
N ILE A 153 -4.57 7.79 0.12
CA ILE A 153 -5.45 8.96 0.21
C ILE A 153 -6.85 8.62 -0.28
N THR A 154 -6.97 7.91 -1.40
CA THR A 154 -8.28 7.51 -1.96
C THR A 154 -9.04 6.54 -1.04
N GLN A 155 -8.34 5.63 -0.34
CA GLN A 155 -8.96 4.74 0.65
C GLN A 155 -9.42 5.52 1.90
N GLN A 156 -8.67 6.53 2.30
CA GLN A 156 -9.06 7.42 3.41
C GLN A 156 -10.30 8.24 3.04
N LEU A 157 -10.33 8.79 1.81
CA LEU A 157 -11.52 9.47 1.29
C LEU A 157 -12.73 8.53 1.29
N ALA A 158 -12.60 7.31 0.76
CA ALA A 158 -13.67 6.31 0.78
C ALA A 158 -14.18 6.04 2.18
N LYS A 159 -13.29 5.95 3.17
CA LYS A 159 -13.65 5.79 4.57
C LYS A 159 -14.40 7.02 5.13
N MET A 160 -14.00 8.24 4.80
CA MET A 160 -14.67 9.46 5.27
C MET A 160 -16.08 9.58 4.69
N MET A 161 -16.25 9.31 3.41
CA MET A 161 -17.55 9.39 2.72
C MET A 161 -18.56 8.34 3.23
N PHE A 162 -18.10 7.17 3.68
CA PHE A 162 -18.97 6.02 4.01
C PHE A 162 -18.79 5.54 5.45
N HIS A 163 -18.90 6.44 6.39
CA HIS A 163 -18.73 6.23 7.85
C HIS A 163 -19.51 5.00 8.37
N LYS A 164 -18.86 3.84 8.43
CA LYS A 164 -19.30 2.74 9.29
C LYS A 164 -18.24 2.56 10.38
N ARG A 165 -18.62 2.75 11.65
CA ARG A 165 -17.73 2.41 12.78
C ARG A 165 -17.84 0.90 13.05
N PRO A 166 -16.82 0.09 12.69
CA PRO A 166 -16.89 -1.35 12.90
C PRO A 166 -16.84 -1.66 14.40
N LYS A 167 -17.73 -2.53 14.85
CA LYS A 167 -17.81 -3.00 16.25
C LYS A 167 -16.98 -4.26 16.47
N THR A 168 -16.77 -5.05 15.42
CA THR A 168 -16.06 -6.33 15.46
C THR A 168 -14.84 -6.35 14.55
N LYS A 169 -13.95 -7.34 14.76
CA LYS A 169 -12.79 -7.54 13.86
C LYS A 169 -13.20 -7.93 12.44
N TRP A 170 -14.30 -8.68 12.31
CA TRP A 170 -14.83 -9.09 11.00
C TRP A 170 -15.42 -7.90 10.24
N GLU A 171 -16.17 -7.06 10.91
CA GLU A 171 -16.67 -5.80 10.32
C GLU A 171 -15.53 -4.87 9.87
N ARG A 172 -14.38 -4.87 10.58
CA ARG A 172 -13.20 -4.12 10.14
C ARG A 172 -12.61 -4.63 8.82
N ILE A 173 -12.60 -5.96 8.64
CA ILE A 173 -12.13 -6.58 7.39
C ILE A 173 -13.08 -6.22 6.26
N ASP A 174 -14.38 -6.39 6.48
CA ASP A 174 -15.43 -6.04 5.51
C ASP A 174 -15.35 -4.55 5.14
N GLN A 175 -15.26 -3.67 6.13
CA GLN A 175 -15.05 -2.25 5.90
C GLN A 175 -13.82 -1.98 5.04
N LYS A 176 -12.69 -2.65 5.32
CA LYS A 176 -11.46 -2.44 4.56
C LYS A 176 -11.57 -2.88 3.11
N LEU A 177 -12.29 -3.97 2.84
CA LEU A 177 -12.57 -4.42 1.48
C LEU A 177 -13.49 -3.44 0.73
N ASN A 178 -14.50 -2.90 1.42
CA ASN A 178 -15.37 -1.87 0.88
C ASN A 178 -14.57 -0.59 0.55
N GLU A 179 -13.69 -0.13 1.45
CA GLU A 179 -12.78 1.00 1.20
C GLU A 179 -11.95 0.77 -0.07
N TRP A 180 -11.37 -0.43 -0.26
CA TRP A 180 -10.59 -0.77 -1.45
C TRP A 180 -11.43 -0.73 -2.72
N THR A 181 -12.63 -1.32 -2.67
CA THR A 181 -13.54 -1.36 -3.81
C THR A 181 -13.98 0.05 -4.23
N ILE A 182 -14.34 0.89 -3.25
CA ILE A 182 -14.72 2.28 -3.48
C ILE A 182 -13.52 3.09 -4.01
N ALA A 183 -12.33 2.92 -3.42
CA ALA A 183 -11.13 3.61 -3.88
C ALA A 183 -10.82 3.31 -5.35
N VAL A 184 -10.90 2.05 -5.79
CA VAL A 184 -10.71 1.69 -7.19
C VAL A 184 -11.81 2.28 -8.09
N ARG A 185 -13.06 2.38 -7.62
CA ARG A 185 -14.17 3.02 -8.38
C ARG A 185 -13.94 4.52 -8.52
N LEU A 186 -13.51 5.20 -7.45
CA LEU A 186 -13.18 6.62 -7.48
C LEU A 186 -12.06 6.91 -8.47
N GLU A 187 -10.97 6.17 -8.43
CA GLU A 187 -9.83 6.35 -9.35
C GLU A 187 -10.13 6.05 -10.83
N LYS A 188 -11.18 5.28 -11.09
CA LYS A 188 -11.66 5.06 -12.46
C LYS A 188 -12.49 6.22 -13.00
N ARG A 189 -13.05 7.05 -12.12
CA ARG A 189 -14.03 8.07 -12.47
C ARG A 189 -13.49 9.48 -12.33
N TYR A 190 -12.62 9.71 -11.37
CA TYR A 190 -12.07 11.02 -11.03
C TYR A 190 -10.56 11.06 -11.27
N THR A 191 -10.05 12.22 -11.61
CA THR A 191 -8.61 12.46 -11.71
C THR A 191 -7.99 12.50 -10.31
N LYS A 192 -6.67 12.41 -10.25
CA LYS A 192 -5.91 12.51 -9.00
C LYS A 192 -6.15 13.83 -8.30
N GLU A 193 -6.22 14.92 -9.07
CA GLU A 193 -6.46 16.27 -8.63
C GLU A 193 -7.87 16.40 -8.02
N GLU A 194 -8.88 15.88 -8.69
CA GLU A 194 -10.25 15.87 -8.19
C GLU A 194 -10.37 15.08 -6.88
N ILE A 195 -9.72 13.93 -6.76
CA ILE A 195 -9.70 13.12 -5.53
C ILE A 195 -9.04 13.88 -4.38
N ILE A 196 -7.93 14.61 -4.62
CA ILE A 196 -7.31 15.48 -3.60
C ILE A 196 -8.29 16.57 -3.17
N ALA A 197 -8.96 17.25 -4.12
CA ALA A 197 -9.95 18.29 -3.79
C ALA A 197 -11.10 17.70 -2.96
N MET A 198 -11.63 16.52 -3.34
CA MET A 198 -12.65 15.81 -2.58
C MET A 198 -12.14 15.45 -1.17
N TYR A 199 -10.89 15.01 -1.02
CA TYR A 199 -10.30 14.69 0.26
C TYR A 199 -10.33 15.91 1.21
N PHE A 200 -9.88 17.08 0.75
CA PHE A 200 -9.88 18.30 1.57
C PHE A 200 -11.29 18.81 1.86
N ASN A 201 -12.25 18.58 0.97
CA ASN A 201 -13.65 18.94 1.19
C ASN A 201 -14.36 18.03 2.21
N GLU A 202 -13.91 16.78 2.37
CA GLU A 202 -14.49 15.81 3.32
C GLU A 202 -13.73 15.73 4.65
N PHE A 203 -12.48 16.18 4.69
CA PHE A 203 -11.64 16.09 5.89
C PHE A 203 -12.09 17.10 6.95
N ASP A 204 -12.23 16.63 8.21
CA ASP A 204 -12.48 17.49 9.37
C ASP A 204 -11.13 17.90 9.98
N PHE A 205 -10.81 19.18 9.91
CA PHE A 205 -9.62 19.77 10.51
C PHE A 205 -9.81 20.10 11.99
#